data_697b085d2824c72c6b97e5f56d5db690
#
_entry.id   697b085d2824c72c6b97e5f56d5db690
#
_cell.length_a   1.000
_cell.length_b   1.000
_cell.length_c   1.000
_cell.angle_alpha   90.00
_cell.angle_beta   90.00
_cell.angle_gamma   90.00
#
_symmetry.space_group_name_H-M   'P 1'
#
loop_
_entity.id
_entity.type
_entity.pdbx_description
1 polymer ?
#
loop_
_entity_poly.entity_id
_entity_poly.type
_entity_poly.pdbx_seq_one_letter_code
_entity_poly.pdbx_strand_id
1 'polypeptide(L)'
;MTEEQEKKDDLEFIDELGLEDFQEYEDLFIIVGKYKKGEVTRDELKEKLFELRFRKLSDENLDRIIEETEFTKDGLVSIFNCIIFLKKIIDAGTKEKLQRIKKREGMGLFRVLDKSNYKRKARPYSDKEKNKYAKIINKLLKDDPDCKNKIPIDTKNDELYEKLRDGVILSKLVNLCEPDTINEEEIKKNDDMNIYDKYANLEKAIKGAKDIGVQAETTPDDVLDKDKARDNDLLGEILARINTKKKDVKENPDTPKLTEEGETADQVADLPVDDFLKKWVNHHLKEANHPDELKNFEDDVKDGEKYTVLLNQLDPNQCDKSALEETDLIKRAEKVIENAKKLGCETEVTPEDLASGNEAMNRLFTSELYNALANNAGGDDYDKELMKAYIDTVNKELCDDADTKNKIPIDRDNEEVFDKLKDGVILGKLMNLADKNALDEDSLKTGDELSDEDKNNNLDKVVEGENKLVLLNKASQGDIANGKKKKVQDLLGDVLRRIKCPPQLIKDDPDADDLLAEGEESKDDLVTKVPVDDFLQRWVNKHLNLAESPREMNNYDKDLKDGEIYTTLMNDIAPTICDKSPLDETDPVKRAEKILDNAKKLV
;
A
#
# COMPACT_ATOMS: atom_id res chain seq x y z
N MET A 1 -56.16 -17.04 16.63
CA MET A 1 -55.10 -18.01 16.99
C MET A 1 -55.22 -18.19 18.51
N THR A 2 -54.97 -19.37 19.00
CA THR A 2 -54.98 -19.61 20.46
C THR A 2 -53.60 -19.21 21.02
N GLU A 3 -53.57 -18.80 22.26
CA GLU A 3 -52.31 -18.41 22.98
C GLU A 3 -51.23 -19.52 22.89
N GLU A 4 -51.64 -20.78 22.76
CA GLU A 4 -50.78 -21.94 22.54
C GLU A 4 -50.16 -21.97 21.13
N GLN A 5 -50.89 -21.51 20.11
CA GLN A 5 -50.43 -21.48 18.73
C GLN A 5 -49.42 -20.33 18.54
N GLU A 6 -49.68 -19.17 19.17
CA GLU A 6 -48.71 -18.05 19.18
C GLU A 6 -47.40 -18.41 19.88
N LYS A 7 -47.47 -19.14 21.02
CA LYS A 7 -46.28 -19.64 21.72
C LYS A 7 -45.46 -20.63 20.90
N LYS A 8 -46.14 -21.44 20.07
CA LYS A 8 -45.47 -22.41 19.22
C LYS A 8 -44.77 -21.71 18.03
N ASP A 9 -45.45 -20.75 17.41
CA ASP A 9 -44.89 -19.96 16.33
C ASP A 9 -43.69 -19.08 16.81
N ASP A 10 -43.74 -18.61 18.07
CA ASP A 10 -42.65 -17.86 18.68
C ASP A 10 -41.43 -18.74 19.03
N LEU A 11 -41.64 -20.01 19.42
CA LEU A 11 -40.57 -20.98 19.63
C LEU A 11 -39.91 -21.44 18.33
N GLU A 12 -40.70 -21.67 17.26
CA GLU A 12 -40.15 -21.93 15.92
C GLU A 12 -39.34 -20.74 15.40
N PHE A 13 -39.75 -19.50 15.70
CA PHE A 13 -39.02 -18.30 15.34
C PHE A 13 -37.65 -18.17 16.08
N ILE A 14 -37.54 -18.65 17.32
CA ILE A 14 -36.27 -18.70 18.06
C ILE A 14 -35.30 -19.69 17.38
N ASP A 15 -35.80 -20.85 16.99
CA ASP A 15 -35.01 -21.87 16.30
C ASP A 15 -34.55 -21.39 14.91
N GLU A 16 -35.40 -20.66 14.16
CA GLU A 16 -35.02 -20.04 12.86
C GLU A 16 -33.97 -18.93 12.99
N LEU A 17 -33.90 -18.26 14.14
CA LEU A 17 -32.87 -17.23 14.40
C LEU A 17 -31.50 -17.81 14.71
N GLY A 18 -31.37 -19.13 14.90
CA GLY A 18 -30.12 -19.82 15.20
C GLY A 18 -29.46 -19.33 16.49
N LEU A 19 -30.26 -19.05 17.50
CA LEU A 19 -29.82 -18.47 18.77
C LEU A 19 -29.29 -19.57 19.71
N GLU A 20 -27.98 -19.69 19.74
CA GLU A 20 -27.31 -20.66 20.61
C GLU A 20 -27.28 -20.23 22.11
N ASP A 21 -27.50 -18.93 22.41
CA ASP A 21 -27.38 -18.41 23.76
C ASP A 21 -28.50 -17.44 24.15
N PHE A 22 -29.43 -17.95 24.94
CA PHE A 22 -30.58 -17.21 25.47
C PHE A 22 -30.16 -16.05 26.41
N GLN A 23 -28.95 -16.12 26.96
CA GLN A 23 -28.42 -15.16 27.92
C GLN A 23 -28.17 -13.79 27.29
N GLU A 24 -27.74 -13.74 26.01
CA GLU A 24 -27.48 -12.49 25.31
C GLU A 24 -28.73 -11.63 25.12
N TYR A 25 -29.90 -12.27 24.99
CA TYR A 25 -31.19 -11.55 24.83
C TYR A 25 -31.75 -11.10 26.18
N GLU A 26 -31.51 -11.83 27.25
CA GLU A 26 -31.83 -11.41 28.57
C GLU A 26 -31.03 -10.15 28.95
N ASP A 27 -29.75 -10.11 28.60
CA ASP A 27 -28.87 -8.95 28.77
C ASP A 27 -29.35 -7.74 27.96
N LEU A 28 -29.79 -7.92 26.71
CA LEU A 28 -30.38 -6.85 25.92
C LEU A 28 -31.63 -6.27 26.56
N PHE A 29 -32.51 -7.12 27.03
CA PHE A 29 -33.75 -6.68 27.67
C PHE A 29 -33.49 -5.95 28.99
N ILE A 30 -32.48 -6.37 29.74
CA ILE A 30 -32.01 -5.68 30.92
C ILE A 30 -31.49 -4.28 30.57
N ILE A 31 -30.71 -4.14 29.49
CA ILE A 31 -30.14 -2.86 29.09
C ILE A 31 -31.22 -1.89 28.57
N VAL A 32 -32.25 -2.41 27.87
CA VAL A 32 -33.42 -1.60 27.48
C VAL A 32 -34.21 -1.11 28.69
N GLY A 33 -34.39 -1.99 29.68
CA GLY A 33 -35.01 -1.61 30.94
C GLY A 33 -34.24 -0.54 31.71
N LYS A 34 -32.92 -0.61 31.73
CA LYS A 34 -32.02 0.40 32.28
C LYS A 34 -32.10 1.71 31.52
N TYR A 35 -32.17 1.68 30.16
CA TYR A 35 -32.36 2.87 29.34
C TYR A 35 -33.67 3.60 29.65
N LYS A 36 -34.80 2.87 29.77
CA LYS A 36 -36.09 3.45 30.18
C LYS A 36 -36.04 4.10 31.55
N LYS A 37 -35.19 3.61 32.47
CA LYS A 37 -34.98 4.18 33.81
C LYS A 37 -33.96 5.34 33.82
N GLY A 38 -33.31 5.63 32.70
CA GLY A 38 -32.24 6.64 32.59
C GLY A 38 -30.92 6.22 33.21
N GLU A 39 -30.73 4.91 33.47
CA GLU A 39 -29.51 4.34 34.05
C GLU A 39 -28.42 4.04 32.97
N VAL A 40 -28.80 4.02 31.69
CA VAL A 40 -27.95 3.76 30.52
C VAL A 40 -28.26 4.78 29.47
N THR A 41 -27.24 5.23 28.76
CA THR A 41 -27.36 6.19 27.66
C THR A 41 -27.93 5.56 26.39
N ARG A 42 -28.43 6.42 25.48
CA ARG A 42 -28.94 5.96 24.19
C ARG A 42 -27.85 5.32 23.33
N ASP A 43 -26.64 5.82 23.43
CA ASP A 43 -25.50 5.29 22.67
C ASP A 43 -25.08 3.92 23.16
N GLU A 44 -25.06 3.68 24.46
CA GLU A 44 -24.82 2.35 25.05
C GLU A 44 -25.90 1.33 24.66
N LEU A 45 -27.17 1.75 24.61
CA LEU A 45 -28.25 0.89 24.13
C LEU A 45 -28.08 0.54 22.65
N LYS A 46 -27.74 1.52 21.80
CA LYS A 46 -27.49 1.31 20.37
C LYS A 46 -26.29 0.39 20.14
N GLU A 47 -25.22 0.59 20.89
CA GLU A 47 -24.02 -0.25 20.84
C GLU A 47 -24.36 -1.71 21.12
N LYS A 48 -25.13 -1.97 22.18
CA LYS A 48 -25.55 -3.33 22.53
C LYS A 48 -26.47 -3.97 21.48
N LEU A 49 -27.40 -3.20 20.91
CA LEU A 49 -28.25 -3.67 19.81
C LEU A 49 -27.42 -4.03 18.59
N PHE A 50 -26.34 -3.29 18.34
CA PHE A 50 -25.45 -3.55 17.22
C PHE A 50 -24.58 -4.80 17.45
N GLU A 51 -24.05 -4.99 18.65
CA GLU A 51 -23.32 -6.20 19.05
C GLU A 51 -24.15 -7.48 18.84
N LEU A 52 -25.46 -7.41 19.09
CA LEU A 52 -26.39 -8.50 18.90
C LEU A 52 -26.90 -8.61 17.43
N ARG A 53 -26.17 -8.05 16.46
CA ARG A 53 -26.48 -8.09 15.01
C ARG A 53 -27.78 -7.39 14.60
N PHE A 54 -28.39 -6.60 15.48
CA PHE A 54 -29.55 -5.77 15.14
C PHE A 54 -29.09 -4.48 14.46
N ARG A 55 -28.98 -4.54 13.15
CA ARG A 55 -28.43 -3.47 12.30
C ARG A 55 -29.22 -2.19 12.39
N LYS A 56 -28.48 -1.08 12.45
CA LYS A 56 -28.83 0.36 12.37
C LYS A 56 -30.33 0.64 12.18
N LEU A 57 -31.04 0.67 13.27
CA LEU A 57 -32.39 1.23 13.32
C LEU A 57 -32.27 2.75 13.36
N SER A 58 -33.17 3.46 12.65
CA SER A 58 -33.31 4.90 12.87
C SER A 58 -33.72 5.18 14.31
N ASP A 59 -33.32 6.35 14.82
CA ASP A 59 -33.68 6.78 16.16
C ASP A 59 -35.19 6.76 16.40
N GLU A 60 -35.95 7.16 15.37
CA GLU A 60 -37.41 7.17 15.37
C GLU A 60 -38.00 5.76 15.51
N ASN A 61 -37.46 4.78 14.79
CA ASN A 61 -37.92 3.39 14.88
C ASN A 61 -37.52 2.76 16.21
N LEU A 62 -36.32 3.04 16.71
CA LEU A 62 -35.87 2.55 18.01
C LEU A 62 -36.77 3.09 19.14
N ASP A 63 -37.06 4.39 19.15
CA ASP A 63 -37.94 5.02 20.14
C ASP A 63 -39.34 4.42 20.09
N ARG A 64 -39.91 4.25 18.89
CA ARG A 64 -41.22 3.62 18.73
C ARG A 64 -41.25 2.20 19.27
N ILE A 65 -40.23 1.37 18.97
CA ILE A 65 -40.15 0.00 19.45
C ILE A 65 -40.03 -0.06 20.99
N ILE A 66 -39.22 0.85 21.56
CA ILE A 66 -39.06 0.97 23.02
C ILE A 66 -40.37 1.40 23.69
N GLU A 67 -41.11 2.36 23.08
CA GLU A 67 -42.39 2.83 23.59
C GLU A 67 -43.49 1.77 23.48
N GLU A 68 -43.55 1.04 22.36
CA GLU A 68 -44.56 0.00 22.11
C GLU A 68 -44.32 -1.30 22.88
N THR A 69 -43.18 -1.46 23.55
CA THR A 69 -42.85 -2.68 24.29
C THR A 69 -43.24 -2.54 25.77
N GLU A 70 -44.10 -3.39 26.24
CA GLU A 70 -44.49 -3.46 27.65
C GLU A 70 -43.41 -4.15 28.48
N PHE A 71 -42.95 -3.48 29.53
CA PHE A 71 -42.02 -4.01 30.52
C PHE A 71 -42.77 -4.27 31.82
N THR A 72 -42.52 -5.41 32.47
CA THR A 72 -43.17 -5.71 33.73
C THR A 72 -42.76 -4.74 34.84
N LYS A 73 -43.70 -4.39 35.76
CA LYS A 73 -43.47 -3.41 36.80
C LYS A 73 -42.37 -3.78 37.80
N ASP A 74 -41.99 -5.06 37.87
CA ASP A 74 -41.08 -5.62 38.87
C ASP A 74 -39.67 -5.93 38.32
N GLY A 75 -39.39 -5.53 37.08
CA GLY A 75 -38.06 -5.75 36.46
C GLY A 75 -37.77 -7.21 36.10
N LEU A 76 -38.71 -8.12 36.29
CA LEU A 76 -38.62 -9.49 35.80
C LEU A 76 -39.05 -9.54 34.35
N VAL A 77 -38.09 -9.92 33.50
CA VAL A 77 -38.28 -10.03 32.06
C VAL A 77 -39.02 -11.32 31.76
N SER A 78 -40.21 -11.21 31.16
CA SER A 78 -40.87 -12.36 30.56
C SER A 78 -40.12 -12.69 29.24
N ILE A 79 -39.73 -13.96 29.07
CA ILE A 79 -39.18 -14.50 27.82
C ILE A 79 -40.04 -14.08 26.62
N PHE A 80 -41.33 -14.09 26.75
CA PHE A 80 -42.32 -13.71 25.77
C PHE A 80 -42.17 -12.22 25.33
N ASN A 81 -41.95 -11.30 26.26
CA ASN A 81 -41.75 -9.90 25.95
C ASN A 81 -40.42 -9.62 25.25
N CYS A 82 -39.36 -10.40 25.56
CA CYS A 82 -38.10 -10.39 24.83
C CYS A 82 -38.30 -10.79 23.38
N ILE A 83 -39.03 -11.86 23.10
CA ILE A 83 -39.30 -12.37 21.76
C ILE A 83 -40.08 -11.35 20.94
N ILE A 84 -41.13 -10.76 21.53
CA ILE A 84 -41.92 -9.70 20.86
C ILE A 84 -41.04 -8.48 20.54
N PHE A 85 -40.17 -8.07 21.45
CA PHE A 85 -39.27 -6.95 21.23
C PHE A 85 -38.29 -7.25 20.12
N LEU A 86 -37.66 -8.41 20.08
CA LEU A 86 -36.75 -8.86 19.05
C LEU A 86 -37.45 -8.93 17.68
N LYS A 87 -38.65 -9.48 17.61
CA LYS A 87 -39.44 -9.56 16.39
C LYS A 87 -39.75 -8.16 15.81
N LYS A 88 -40.14 -7.21 16.66
CA LYS A 88 -40.37 -5.81 16.28
C LYS A 88 -39.09 -5.13 15.74
N ILE A 89 -37.93 -5.39 16.36
CA ILE A 89 -36.63 -4.87 15.91
C ILE A 89 -36.26 -5.43 14.53
N ILE A 90 -36.38 -6.75 14.34
CA ILE A 90 -36.08 -7.41 13.07
C ILE A 90 -37.01 -6.90 11.96
N ASP A 91 -38.31 -6.82 12.23
CA ASP A 91 -39.28 -6.32 11.27
C ASP A 91 -39.04 -4.85 10.89
N ALA A 92 -38.67 -4.00 11.85
CA ALA A 92 -38.33 -2.61 11.60
C ALA A 92 -37.01 -2.47 10.82
N GLY A 93 -35.97 -3.23 11.19
CA GLY A 93 -34.71 -3.27 10.45
C GLY A 93 -34.88 -3.78 9.01
N THR A 94 -35.72 -4.77 8.80
CA THR A 94 -36.06 -5.29 7.47
C THR A 94 -36.83 -4.24 6.65
N LYS A 95 -37.81 -3.56 7.26
CA LYS A 95 -38.56 -2.46 6.61
C LYS A 95 -37.65 -1.29 6.21
N GLU A 96 -36.76 -0.86 7.08
CA GLU A 96 -35.81 0.21 6.76
C GLU A 96 -34.85 -0.21 5.66
N LYS A 97 -34.37 -1.43 5.66
CA LYS A 97 -33.53 -1.99 4.59
C LYS A 97 -34.29 -1.96 3.27
N LEU A 98 -35.55 -2.38 3.24
CA LEU A 98 -36.43 -2.34 2.07
C LEU A 98 -36.71 -0.90 1.61
N GLN A 99 -36.90 0.06 2.54
CA GLN A 99 -37.10 1.47 2.20
C GLN A 99 -35.83 2.11 1.63
N ARG A 100 -34.64 1.78 2.16
CA ARG A 100 -33.35 2.25 1.62
C ARG A 100 -33.10 1.67 0.23
N ILE A 101 -33.43 0.39 0.02
CA ILE A 101 -33.38 -0.27 -1.28
C ILE A 101 -34.31 0.45 -2.26
N LYS A 102 -35.58 0.70 -1.90
CA LYS A 102 -36.54 1.45 -2.73
C LYS A 102 -36.11 2.88 -3.03
N LYS A 103 -35.43 3.56 -2.11
CA LYS A 103 -34.92 4.93 -2.30
C LYS A 103 -33.68 4.98 -3.21
N ARG A 104 -32.88 3.90 -3.26
CA ARG A 104 -31.77 3.73 -4.22
C ARG A 104 -32.22 3.23 -5.58
N GLU A 105 -33.38 2.57 -5.65
CA GLU A 105 -33.94 1.93 -6.85
C GLU A 105 -34.82 2.85 -7.71
N GLY A 106 -34.61 4.16 -7.66
CA GLY A 106 -35.10 5.02 -8.75
C GLY A 106 -34.58 4.61 -10.12
N MET A 107 -33.73 3.58 -10.20
CA MET A 107 -33.24 2.94 -11.44
C MET A 107 -33.03 1.42 -11.21
N GLY A 108 -33.95 0.60 -11.68
CA GLY A 108 -33.71 -0.83 -11.97
C GLY A 108 -34.27 -1.87 -11.01
N LEU A 109 -35.52 -2.25 -11.20
CA LEU A 109 -36.34 -3.18 -10.38
C LEU A 109 -35.93 -4.68 -10.49
N PHE A 110 -34.90 -5.06 -11.21
CA PHE A 110 -34.65 -6.47 -11.56
C PHE A 110 -33.50 -7.19 -10.87
N ARG A 111 -32.72 -6.50 -10.01
CA ARG A 111 -31.53 -7.12 -9.36
C ARG A 111 -31.71 -7.60 -7.92
N VAL A 112 -32.86 -7.35 -7.29
CA VAL A 112 -33.04 -7.57 -5.84
C VAL A 112 -33.68 -8.91 -5.49
N LEU A 113 -34.35 -9.56 -6.42
CA LEU A 113 -35.03 -10.84 -6.16
C LEU A 113 -34.11 -12.07 -6.21
N ASP A 114 -32.86 -11.93 -6.64
CA ASP A 114 -31.93 -13.06 -6.82
C ASP A 114 -30.89 -13.21 -5.68
N LYS A 115 -30.86 -12.28 -4.72
CA LYS A 115 -29.84 -12.29 -3.63
C LYS A 115 -30.09 -13.33 -2.55
N SER A 116 -31.28 -13.94 -2.45
CA SER A 116 -31.54 -15.00 -1.46
C SER A 116 -30.96 -16.36 -1.86
N ASN A 117 -30.57 -16.55 -3.12
CA ASN A 117 -30.00 -17.81 -3.63
C ASN A 117 -28.54 -17.70 -4.09
N TYR A 118 -27.96 -16.49 -4.20
CA TYR A 118 -26.54 -16.29 -4.46
C TYR A 118 -25.82 -15.93 -3.16
N LYS A 119 -25.75 -16.83 -2.20
CA LYS A 119 -24.54 -16.96 -1.41
C LYS A 119 -23.49 -17.45 -2.40
N ARG A 120 -22.70 -16.52 -2.99
CA ARG A 120 -21.43 -16.89 -3.61
C ARG A 120 -20.78 -17.83 -2.60
N LYS A 121 -20.55 -19.08 -2.95
CA LYS A 121 -19.85 -20.02 -2.07
C LYS A 121 -18.60 -19.27 -1.62
N ALA A 122 -18.47 -19.02 -0.32
CA ALA A 122 -17.30 -18.39 0.22
C ALA A 122 -16.10 -19.16 -0.34
N ARG A 123 -15.21 -18.45 -1.03
CA ARG A 123 -14.01 -19.06 -1.58
C ARG A 123 -13.24 -19.68 -0.42
N PRO A 124 -12.71 -20.91 -0.52
CA PRO A 124 -11.85 -21.44 0.52
C PRO A 124 -10.66 -20.49 0.68
N TYR A 125 -10.49 -19.88 1.84
CA TYR A 125 -9.31 -19.10 2.18
C TYR A 125 -8.28 -20.01 2.85
N SER A 126 -7.00 -19.61 2.81
CA SER A 126 -5.95 -20.31 3.54
C SER A 126 -5.24 -19.37 4.53
N ASP A 127 -4.76 -19.93 5.65
CA ASP A 127 -3.91 -19.18 6.58
C ASP A 127 -2.63 -18.65 5.91
N LYS A 128 -2.20 -19.26 4.82
CA LYS A 128 -1.07 -18.79 4.01
C LYS A 128 -1.37 -17.46 3.32
N GLU A 129 -2.59 -17.27 2.77
CA GLU A 129 -3.04 -16.00 2.19
C GLU A 129 -3.03 -14.88 3.22
N LYS A 130 -3.68 -15.14 4.38
CA LYS A 130 -3.69 -14.21 5.51
C LYS A 130 -2.29 -13.73 5.89
N ASN A 131 -1.35 -14.68 6.01
CA ASN A 131 0.02 -14.36 6.42
C ASN A 131 0.74 -13.46 5.41
N LYS A 132 0.49 -13.66 4.12
CA LYS A 132 1.07 -12.84 3.05
C LYS A 132 0.46 -11.45 3.03
N TYR A 133 -0.87 -11.35 3.12
CA TYR A 133 -1.53 -10.05 3.21
C TYR A 133 -1.05 -9.25 4.41
N ALA A 134 -0.90 -9.88 5.59
CA ALA A 134 -0.36 -9.21 6.76
C ALA A 134 1.07 -8.68 6.54
N LYS A 135 1.95 -9.46 5.88
CA LYS A 135 3.31 -9.00 5.54
C LYS A 135 3.29 -7.82 4.57
N ILE A 136 2.48 -7.88 3.52
CA ILE A 136 2.37 -6.81 2.54
C ILE A 136 1.83 -5.53 3.19
N ILE A 137 0.78 -5.64 4.01
CA ILE A 137 0.19 -4.51 4.75
C ILE A 137 1.23 -3.91 5.70
N ASN A 138 1.98 -4.74 6.44
CA ASN A 138 3.06 -4.27 7.32
C ASN A 138 4.12 -3.49 6.54
N LYS A 139 4.49 -3.92 5.33
CA LYS A 139 5.44 -3.21 4.47
C LYS A 139 4.86 -1.88 3.95
N LEU A 140 3.60 -1.88 3.51
CA LEU A 140 2.95 -0.71 2.92
C LEU A 140 2.66 0.40 3.93
N LEU A 141 2.32 0.06 5.16
CA LEU A 141 1.84 1.02 6.18
C LEU A 141 2.83 1.22 7.34
N LYS A 142 4.08 0.73 7.24
CA LYS A 142 5.09 0.80 8.31
C LYS A 142 5.33 2.22 8.84
N ASP A 143 5.25 3.21 7.95
CA ASP A 143 5.55 4.61 8.25
C ASP A 143 4.28 5.48 8.37
N ASP A 144 3.08 4.87 8.28
CA ASP A 144 1.83 5.60 8.42
C ASP A 144 1.55 5.94 9.90
N PRO A 145 1.45 7.24 10.27
CA PRO A 145 1.30 7.66 11.66
C PRO A 145 0.02 7.17 12.32
N ASP A 146 -1.06 6.97 11.54
CA ASP A 146 -2.34 6.50 12.04
C ASP A 146 -2.36 4.98 12.28
N CYS A 147 -1.38 4.29 11.72
CA CYS A 147 -1.24 2.83 11.84
C CYS A 147 -0.21 2.39 12.88
N LYS A 148 0.50 3.28 13.57
CA LYS A 148 1.56 2.95 14.55
C LYS A 148 1.15 1.91 15.59
N ASN A 149 -0.08 1.98 16.11
CA ASN A 149 -0.60 1.04 17.13
C ASN A 149 -1.24 -0.22 16.50
N LYS A 150 -1.27 -0.32 15.16
CA LYS A 150 -1.91 -1.40 14.41
C LYS A 150 -0.90 -2.27 13.68
N ILE A 151 0.24 -1.72 13.35
CA ILE A 151 1.35 -2.34 12.64
C ILE A 151 2.56 -2.47 13.61
N PRO A 152 3.33 -3.56 13.59
CA PRO A 152 3.15 -4.70 12.70
C PRO A 152 2.02 -5.66 13.14
N ILE A 153 1.32 -6.25 12.17
CA ILE A 153 0.34 -7.31 12.37
C ILE A 153 1.10 -8.63 12.53
N ASP A 154 0.78 -9.41 13.58
CA ASP A 154 1.36 -10.74 13.75
C ASP A 154 0.78 -11.71 12.71
N THR A 155 1.68 -12.30 11.91
CA THR A 155 1.30 -13.24 10.86
C THR A 155 0.93 -14.64 11.38
N LYS A 156 1.25 -14.95 12.65
CA LYS A 156 1.07 -16.30 13.23
C LYS A 156 -0.31 -16.57 13.79
N ASN A 157 -1.12 -15.52 13.96
CA ASN A 157 -2.46 -15.61 14.55
C ASN A 157 -3.49 -14.90 13.65
N ASP A 158 -4.70 -14.69 14.14
CA ASP A 158 -5.79 -14.03 13.42
C ASP A 158 -5.84 -12.50 13.63
N GLU A 159 -4.76 -11.90 14.10
CA GLU A 159 -4.68 -10.47 14.41
C GLU A 159 -5.04 -9.59 13.20
N LEU A 160 -4.74 -10.01 11.97
CA LEU A 160 -5.13 -9.30 10.77
C LEU A 160 -6.62 -8.93 10.79
N TYR A 161 -7.49 -9.91 11.02
CA TYR A 161 -8.94 -9.68 11.01
C TYR A 161 -9.41 -8.79 12.17
N GLU A 162 -8.73 -8.84 13.32
CA GLU A 162 -9.00 -7.91 14.42
C GLU A 162 -8.62 -6.48 14.06
N LYS A 163 -7.47 -6.29 13.45
CA LYS A 163 -6.97 -4.96 13.06
C LYS A 163 -7.75 -4.31 11.91
N LEU A 164 -8.43 -5.11 11.07
CA LEU A 164 -9.29 -4.59 10.00
C LEU A 164 -10.62 -4.04 10.52
N ARG A 165 -11.11 -4.49 11.68
CA ARG A 165 -12.47 -4.21 12.20
C ARG A 165 -12.79 -2.73 12.39
N ASP A 166 -11.81 -1.89 12.60
CA ASP A 166 -12.02 -0.46 12.79
C ASP A 166 -12.05 0.35 11.49
N GLY A 167 -11.75 -0.29 10.37
CA GLY A 167 -11.78 0.31 9.03
C GLY A 167 -10.59 1.23 8.70
N VAL A 168 -9.68 1.51 9.66
CA VAL A 168 -8.55 2.44 9.45
C VAL A 168 -7.57 1.87 8.42
N ILE A 169 -7.10 0.63 8.62
CA ILE A 169 -6.17 -0.03 7.67
C ILE A 169 -6.79 -0.08 6.27
N LEU A 170 -8.06 -0.48 6.15
CA LEU A 170 -8.73 -0.55 4.84
C LEU A 170 -8.81 0.82 4.17
N SER A 171 -9.13 1.88 4.92
CA SER A 171 -9.18 3.25 4.40
C SER A 171 -7.81 3.72 3.88
N LYS A 172 -6.74 3.42 4.61
CA LYS A 172 -5.37 3.74 4.19
C LYS A 172 -4.97 2.97 2.93
N LEU A 173 -5.28 1.68 2.84
CA LEU A 173 -5.00 0.88 1.64
C LEU A 173 -5.76 1.40 0.42
N VAL A 174 -7.01 1.83 0.57
CA VAL A 174 -7.78 2.46 -0.51
C VAL A 174 -7.13 3.76 -0.98
N ASN A 175 -6.70 4.63 -0.05
CA ASN A 175 -6.01 5.88 -0.39
C ASN A 175 -4.61 5.65 -0.97
N LEU A 176 -3.96 4.51 -0.72
CA LEU A 176 -2.74 4.11 -1.43
C LEU A 176 -3.00 3.76 -2.90
N CYS A 177 -4.20 3.26 -3.24
CA CYS A 177 -4.58 3.01 -4.63
C CYS A 177 -4.85 4.32 -5.38
N GLU A 178 -5.68 5.18 -4.79
CA GLU A 178 -6.06 6.48 -5.35
C GLU A 178 -6.16 7.49 -4.19
N PRO A 179 -5.23 8.46 -4.09
CA PRO A 179 -5.24 9.46 -3.04
C PRO A 179 -6.56 10.22 -2.97
N ASP A 180 -6.96 10.61 -1.76
CA ASP A 180 -8.17 11.39 -1.48
C ASP A 180 -9.51 10.70 -1.85
N THR A 181 -9.50 9.40 -2.19
CA THR A 181 -10.73 8.61 -2.37
C THR A 181 -11.57 8.61 -1.09
N ILE A 182 -10.91 8.54 0.05
CA ILE A 182 -11.52 8.64 1.36
C ILE A 182 -10.95 9.86 2.07
N ASN A 183 -11.83 10.77 2.52
CA ASN A 183 -11.41 11.89 3.35
C ASN A 183 -10.94 11.37 4.72
N GLU A 184 -9.64 11.42 4.98
CA GLU A 184 -9.04 10.90 6.21
C GLU A 184 -9.46 11.63 7.48
N GLU A 185 -9.87 12.90 7.39
CA GLU A 185 -10.40 13.67 8.53
C GLU A 185 -11.75 13.11 9.04
N GLU A 186 -12.46 12.40 8.17
CA GLU A 186 -13.73 11.77 8.53
C GLU A 186 -13.57 10.35 9.09
N ILE A 187 -12.37 9.78 9.07
CA ILE A 187 -12.07 8.48 9.63
C ILE A 187 -11.70 8.64 11.10
N LYS A 188 -12.46 8.01 11.97
CA LYS A 188 -12.11 7.95 13.39
C LYS A 188 -10.93 7.01 13.61
N LYS A 189 -9.95 7.43 14.40
CA LYS A 189 -8.64 6.76 14.55
C LYS A 189 -8.28 6.44 16.01
N ASN A 190 -9.12 6.86 16.96
CA ASN A 190 -8.90 6.63 18.39
C ASN A 190 -9.09 5.16 18.78
N ASP A 191 -8.36 4.71 19.79
CA ASP A 191 -8.39 3.31 20.24
C ASP A 191 -9.74 2.93 20.90
N ASP A 192 -10.48 3.92 21.43
CA ASP A 192 -11.78 3.73 22.11
C ASP A 192 -12.98 3.83 21.16
N MET A 193 -12.78 3.48 19.87
CA MET A 193 -13.89 3.49 18.92
C MET A 193 -15.00 2.51 19.32
N ASN A 194 -16.22 3.04 19.44
CA ASN A 194 -17.40 2.20 19.58
C ASN A 194 -17.75 1.51 18.24
N ILE A 195 -18.66 0.56 18.30
CA ILE A 195 -19.02 -0.25 17.14
C ILE A 195 -19.63 0.57 15.99
N TYR A 196 -20.31 1.70 16.29
CA TYR A 196 -20.84 2.62 15.25
C TYR A 196 -19.75 3.35 14.51
N ASP A 197 -18.71 3.78 15.23
CA ASP A 197 -17.58 4.45 14.63
C ASP A 197 -16.83 3.50 13.68
N LYS A 198 -16.60 2.26 14.14
CA LYS A 198 -16.00 1.19 13.31
C LYS A 198 -16.84 0.91 12.07
N TYR A 199 -18.17 0.78 12.23
CA TYR A 199 -19.06 0.55 11.12
C TYR A 199 -19.03 1.71 10.11
N ALA A 200 -19.05 2.95 10.57
CA ALA A 200 -19.01 4.14 9.72
C ALA A 200 -17.70 4.23 8.94
N ASN A 201 -16.55 3.90 9.57
CA ASN A 201 -15.27 3.80 8.90
C ASN A 201 -15.30 2.70 7.83
N LEU A 202 -15.82 1.52 8.15
CA LEU A 202 -15.95 0.39 7.22
C LEU A 202 -16.88 0.71 6.05
N GLU A 203 -18.00 1.40 6.28
CA GLU A 203 -18.88 1.86 5.19
C GLU A 203 -18.09 2.73 4.19
N LYS A 204 -17.27 3.65 4.69
CA LYS A 204 -16.43 4.53 3.85
C LYS A 204 -15.35 3.73 3.13
N ALA A 205 -14.63 2.87 3.85
CA ALA A 205 -13.56 2.05 3.30
C ALA A 205 -14.07 1.13 2.17
N ILE A 206 -15.17 0.43 2.40
CA ILE A 206 -15.77 -0.49 1.41
C ILE A 206 -16.38 0.29 0.24
N LYS A 207 -16.97 1.47 0.51
CA LYS A 207 -17.42 2.35 -0.58
C LYS A 207 -16.24 2.84 -1.40
N GLY A 208 -15.19 3.34 -0.75
CA GLY A 208 -13.96 3.77 -1.44
C GLY A 208 -13.33 2.65 -2.25
N ALA A 209 -13.27 1.42 -1.71
CA ALA A 209 -12.80 0.25 -2.46
C ALA A 209 -13.61 0.02 -3.74
N LYS A 210 -14.94 0.19 -3.71
CA LYS A 210 -15.79 0.10 -4.90
C LYS A 210 -15.55 1.24 -5.89
N ASP A 211 -15.32 2.45 -5.38
CA ASP A 211 -15.05 3.64 -6.21
C ASP A 211 -13.73 3.48 -6.99
N ILE A 212 -12.73 2.79 -6.43
CA ILE A 212 -11.48 2.43 -7.12
C ILE A 212 -11.59 1.17 -8.01
N GLY A 213 -12.76 0.55 -8.12
CA GLY A 213 -13.02 -0.58 -9.02
C GLY A 213 -12.91 -1.97 -8.40
N VAL A 214 -12.83 -2.11 -7.08
CA VAL A 214 -12.88 -3.40 -6.37
C VAL A 214 -14.29 -4.00 -6.47
N GLN A 215 -14.38 -5.27 -6.86
CA GLN A 215 -15.63 -6.00 -7.10
C GLN A 215 -16.05 -6.89 -5.92
N ALA A 216 -15.21 -7.05 -4.92
CA ALA A 216 -15.50 -7.86 -3.74
C ALA A 216 -16.84 -7.47 -3.11
N GLU A 217 -17.69 -8.47 -2.84
CA GLU A 217 -19.03 -8.27 -2.25
C GLU A 217 -19.01 -8.20 -0.71
N THR A 218 -17.88 -7.82 -0.12
CA THR A 218 -17.71 -7.66 1.32
C THR A 218 -18.54 -6.51 1.84
N THR A 219 -19.16 -6.71 2.99
CA THR A 219 -19.96 -5.70 3.70
C THR A 219 -19.27 -5.29 5.01
N PRO A 220 -19.62 -4.14 5.61
CA PRO A 220 -19.11 -3.78 6.93
C PRO A 220 -19.35 -4.84 8.00
N ASP A 221 -20.47 -5.55 7.91
CA ASP A 221 -20.82 -6.63 8.84
C ASP A 221 -19.90 -7.84 8.69
N ASP A 222 -19.53 -8.20 7.44
CA ASP A 222 -18.59 -9.31 7.21
C ASP A 222 -17.25 -9.04 7.89
N VAL A 223 -16.73 -7.80 7.80
CA VAL A 223 -15.47 -7.41 8.46
C VAL A 223 -15.60 -7.38 9.97
N LEU A 224 -16.72 -6.86 10.51
CA LEU A 224 -16.97 -6.84 11.95
C LEU A 224 -17.11 -8.25 12.51
N ASP A 225 -17.74 -9.16 11.77
CA ASP A 225 -17.94 -10.57 12.15
C ASP A 225 -16.70 -11.43 11.84
N LYS A 226 -15.66 -10.85 11.23
CA LYS A 226 -14.42 -11.53 10.81
C LYS A 226 -14.69 -12.68 9.85
N ASP A 227 -15.54 -12.45 8.85
CA ASP A 227 -15.70 -13.39 7.76
C ASP A 227 -14.40 -13.43 6.94
N LYS A 228 -13.51 -14.35 7.34
CA LYS A 228 -12.15 -14.46 6.79
C LYS A 228 -12.14 -14.62 5.27
N ALA A 229 -13.14 -15.28 4.71
CA ALA A 229 -13.22 -15.46 3.28
C ALA A 229 -13.55 -14.14 2.57
N ARG A 230 -14.52 -13.37 3.10
CA ARG A 230 -14.89 -12.06 2.58
C ARG A 230 -13.80 -11.02 2.78
N ASP A 231 -13.15 -11.03 3.94
CA ASP A 231 -12.04 -10.13 4.23
C ASP A 231 -10.84 -10.38 3.30
N ASN A 232 -10.52 -11.65 3.02
CA ASN A 232 -9.45 -12.00 2.09
C ASN A 232 -9.79 -11.64 0.63
N ASP A 233 -11.05 -11.80 0.20
CA ASP A 233 -11.48 -11.34 -1.12
C ASP A 233 -11.31 -9.83 -1.28
N LEU A 234 -11.76 -9.05 -0.30
CA LEU A 234 -11.61 -7.60 -0.29
C LEU A 234 -10.13 -7.18 -0.31
N LEU A 235 -9.31 -7.75 0.58
CA LEU A 235 -7.88 -7.44 0.67
C LEU A 235 -7.14 -7.82 -0.61
N GLY A 236 -7.41 -9.00 -1.16
CA GLY A 236 -6.75 -9.47 -2.37
C GLY A 236 -6.99 -8.53 -3.56
N GLU A 237 -8.21 -8.02 -3.72
CA GLU A 237 -8.52 -7.08 -4.78
C GLU A 237 -7.95 -5.68 -4.52
N ILE A 238 -7.98 -5.18 -3.27
CA ILE A 238 -7.36 -3.88 -2.93
C ILE A 238 -5.84 -3.95 -3.17
N LEU A 239 -5.16 -5.01 -2.71
CA LEU A 239 -3.71 -5.15 -2.89
C LEU A 239 -3.33 -5.29 -4.37
N ALA A 240 -4.12 -5.99 -5.17
CA ALA A 240 -3.92 -6.04 -6.61
C ALA A 240 -4.18 -4.67 -7.27
N ARG A 241 -5.15 -3.88 -6.79
CA ARG A 241 -5.40 -2.52 -7.27
C ARG A 241 -4.27 -1.55 -6.90
N ILE A 242 -3.61 -1.72 -5.74
CA ILE A 242 -2.41 -0.94 -5.38
C ILE A 242 -1.30 -1.13 -6.44
N ASN A 243 -1.18 -2.33 -6.98
CA ASN A 243 -0.22 -2.66 -8.04
C ASN A 243 -0.66 -2.20 -9.45
N THR A 244 -1.95 -1.89 -9.64
CA THR A 244 -2.54 -1.48 -10.92
C THR A 244 -3.32 -0.18 -10.78
N LYS A 245 -2.68 0.86 -10.20
CA LYS A 245 -3.31 2.17 -9.97
C LYS A 245 -3.82 2.72 -11.29
N LYS A 246 -5.02 3.31 -11.28
CA LYS A 246 -5.63 3.89 -12.48
C LYS A 246 -4.70 4.90 -13.18
N LYS A 247 -4.03 5.75 -12.38
CA LYS A 247 -3.08 6.72 -12.90
C LYS A 247 -1.92 6.03 -13.63
N ASP A 248 -1.30 5.03 -12.99
CA ASP A 248 -0.14 4.34 -13.55
C ASP A 248 -0.52 3.55 -14.82
N VAL A 249 -1.74 2.98 -14.86
CA VAL A 249 -2.28 2.35 -16.07
C VAL A 249 -2.49 3.37 -17.19
N LYS A 250 -3.05 4.55 -16.90
CA LYS A 250 -3.26 5.60 -17.91
C LYS A 250 -1.97 6.13 -18.49
N GLU A 251 -0.96 6.32 -17.66
CA GLU A 251 0.35 6.87 -18.03
C GLU A 251 1.29 5.82 -18.62
N ASN A 252 0.96 4.53 -18.53
CA ASN A 252 1.78 3.46 -19.09
C ASN A 252 1.78 3.52 -20.63
N PRO A 253 2.96 3.62 -21.28
CA PRO A 253 3.08 3.72 -22.73
C PRO A 253 2.53 2.52 -23.51
N ASP A 254 2.35 1.38 -22.84
CA ASP A 254 1.77 0.19 -23.46
C ASP A 254 0.24 0.14 -23.36
N THR A 255 -0.40 0.95 -22.53
CA THR A 255 -1.86 0.99 -22.42
C THR A 255 -2.59 1.25 -23.73
N PRO A 256 -2.13 2.12 -24.63
CA PRO A 256 -2.74 2.26 -25.95
C PRO A 256 -2.76 0.97 -26.79
N LYS A 257 -1.80 0.04 -26.56
CA LYS A 257 -1.77 -1.25 -27.25
C LYS A 257 -2.85 -2.23 -26.70
N LEU A 258 -3.33 -1.96 -25.51
CA LEU A 258 -4.38 -2.75 -24.86
C LEU A 258 -5.79 -2.30 -25.28
N THR A 259 -5.94 -1.12 -25.91
CA THR A 259 -7.25 -0.59 -26.30
C THR A 259 -7.81 -1.33 -27.51
N GLU A 260 -9.14 -1.58 -27.47
CA GLU A 260 -9.90 -2.07 -28.62
C GLU A 260 -10.44 -0.91 -29.48
N GLU A 261 -11.02 -1.21 -30.64
CA GLU A 261 -11.56 -0.19 -31.52
C GLU A 261 -12.64 0.65 -30.80
N GLY A 262 -12.37 1.94 -30.62
CA GLY A 262 -13.26 2.88 -29.92
C GLY A 262 -13.08 2.95 -28.39
N GLU A 263 -12.17 2.17 -27.82
CA GLU A 263 -11.82 2.21 -26.38
C GLU A 263 -10.72 3.23 -26.13
N THR A 264 -10.77 3.90 -24.99
CA THR A 264 -9.75 4.86 -24.55
C THR A 264 -8.87 4.28 -23.43
N ALA A 265 -7.66 4.85 -23.24
CA ALA A 265 -6.80 4.48 -22.12
C ALA A 265 -7.51 4.67 -20.74
N ASP A 266 -8.36 5.69 -20.64
CA ASP A 266 -9.17 5.91 -19.42
C ASP A 266 -10.14 4.76 -19.16
N GLN A 267 -10.80 4.26 -20.19
CA GLN A 267 -11.70 3.11 -20.06
C GLN A 267 -10.95 1.84 -19.66
N VAL A 268 -9.74 1.62 -20.20
CA VAL A 268 -8.88 0.50 -19.79
C VAL A 268 -8.48 0.62 -18.32
N ALA A 269 -8.10 1.82 -17.86
CA ALA A 269 -7.72 2.05 -16.46
C ALA A 269 -8.91 1.92 -15.49
N ASP A 270 -10.13 2.15 -15.96
CA ASP A 270 -11.35 2.01 -15.16
C ASP A 270 -11.88 0.57 -15.09
N LEU A 271 -11.28 -0.37 -15.84
CA LEU A 271 -11.66 -1.78 -15.75
C LEU A 271 -11.47 -2.33 -14.33
N PRO A 272 -12.31 -3.29 -13.90
CA PRO A 272 -12.03 -4.12 -12.75
C PRO A 272 -10.63 -4.75 -12.85
N VAL A 273 -9.96 -4.95 -11.71
CA VAL A 273 -8.57 -5.44 -11.68
C VAL A 273 -8.40 -6.72 -12.49
N ASP A 274 -9.30 -7.69 -12.31
CA ASP A 274 -9.23 -8.97 -13.01
C ASP A 274 -9.36 -8.82 -14.53
N ASP A 275 -10.23 -7.94 -14.99
CA ASP A 275 -10.47 -7.73 -16.41
C ASP A 275 -9.30 -6.99 -17.05
N PHE A 276 -8.73 -6.00 -16.33
CA PHE A 276 -7.51 -5.33 -16.75
C PHE A 276 -6.33 -6.31 -16.85
N LEU A 277 -6.06 -7.09 -15.80
CA LEU A 277 -4.94 -8.03 -15.78
C LEU A 277 -5.10 -9.13 -16.85
N LYS A 278 -6.30 -9.66 -17.06
CA LYS A 278 -6.57 -10.60 -18.15
C LYS A 278 -6.31 -9.97 -19.52
N LYS A 279 -6.76 -8.73 -19.73
CA LYS A 279 -6.55 -7.99 -20.97
C LYS A 279 -5.05 -7.77 -21.24
N TRP A 280 -4.29 -7.39 -20.22
CA TRP A 280 -2.85 -7.22 -20.30
C TRP A 280 -2.12 -8.52 -20.60
N VAL A 281 -2.39 -9.60 -19.88
CA VAL A 281 -1.78 -10.91 -20.13
C VAL A 281 -2.12 -11.42 -21.53
N ASN A 282 -3.38 -11.32 -21.94
CA ASN A 282 -3.83 -11.80 -23.26
C ASN A 282 -3.20 -11.03 -24.42
N HIS A 283 -2.94 -9.74 -24.25
CA HIS A 283 -2.18 -8.97 -25.22
C HIS A 283 -0.80 -9.60 -25.47
N HIS A 284 -0.04 -9.87 -24.41
CA HIS A 284 1.29 -10.46 -24.53
C HIS A 284 1.27 -11.93 -24.99
N LEU A 285 0.29 -12.72 -24.58
CA LEU A 285 0.12 -14.08 -25.10
C LEU A 285 -0.15 -14.09 -26.61
N LYS A 286 -0.95 -13.13 -27.10
CA LYS A 286 -1.21 -12.93 -28.53
C LYS A 286 0.05 -12.53 -29.30
N GLU A 287 0.83 -11.59 -28.76
CA GLU A 287 2.13 -11.20 -29.33
C GLU A 287 3.11 -12.39 -29.38
N ALA A 288 3.07 -13.28 -28.38
CA ALA A 288 3.86 -14.52 -28.35
C ALA A 288 3.29 -15.63 -29.27
N ASN A 289 2.19 -15.39 -29.97
CA ASN A 289 1.43 -16.37 -30.77
C ASN A 289 0.98 -17.59 -29.95
N HIS A 290 0.64 -17.39 -28.66
CA HIS A 290 0.09 -18.45 -27.83
C HIS A 290 -1.37 -18.73 -28.23
N PRO A 291 -1.81 -20.02 -28.35
CA PRO A 291 -3.11 -20.36 -28.89
C PRO A 291 -4.28 -20.04 -27.94
N ASP A 292 -4.04 -20.05 -26.63
CA ASP A 292 -5.06 -19.95 -25.60
C ASP A 292 -4.99 -18.63 -24.83
N GLU A 293 -6.15 -18.04 -24.56
CA GLU A 293 -6.30 -16.86 -23.73
C GLU A 293 -6.40 -17.20 -22.24
N LEU A 294 -6.02 -16.25 -21.37
CA LEU A 294 -6.29 -16.29 -19.94
C LEU A 294 -7.75 -15.88 -19.68
N LYS A 295 -8.55 -16.76 -19.10
CA LYS A 295 -9.96 -16.52 -18.74
C LYS A 295 -10.17 -16.38 -17.23
N ASN A 296 -9.35 -17.09 -16.44
CA ASN A 296 -9.40 -17.08 -14.98
C ASN A 296 -7.99 -17.24 -14.37
N PHE A 297 -7.85 -16.88 -13.12
CA PHE A 297 -6.61 -17.00 -12.34
C PHE A 297 -6.52 -18.31 -11.55
N GLU A 298 -7.32 -19.30 -11.87
CA GLU A 298 -7.36 -20.64 -11.27
C GLU A 298 -6.75 -21.68 -12.21
N ASP A 299 -7.60 -22.29 -13.02
CA ASP A 299 -7.23 -23.41 -13.87
C ASP A 299 -6.31 -23.03 -15.04
N ASP A 300 -6.43 -21.82 -15.55
CA ASP A 300 -5.70 -21.37 -16.75
C ASP A 300 -4.22 -21.06 -16.48
N VAL A 301 -3.82 -20.91 -15.23
CA VAL A 301 -2.43 -20.51 -14.85
C VAL A 301 -1.71 -21.50 -13.95
N LYS A 302 -2.42 -22.47 -13.35
CA LYS A 302 -1.84 -23.41 -12.38
C LYS A 302 -0.73 -24.29 -12.93
N ASP A 303 -0.73 -24.51 -14.24
CA ASP A 303 0.32 -25.29 -14.91
C ASP A 303 1.58 -24.45 -15.23
N GLY A 304 1.53 -23.13 -15.02
CA GLY A 304 2.64 -22.22 -15.24
C GLY A 304 2.99 -21.95 -16.72
N GLU A 305 2.27 -22.52 -17.68
CA GLU A 305 2.56 -22.37 -19.10
C GLU A 305 2.39 -20.91 -19.54
N LYS A 306 1.21 -20.33 -19.29
CA LYS A 306 0.92 -18.94 -19.69
C LYS A 306 1.87 -17.94 -19.02
N TYR A 307 2.25 -18.16 -17.75
CA TYR A 307 3.25 -17.32 -17.09
C TYR A 307 4.63 -17.44 -17.72
N THR A 308 5.05 -18.66 -18.09
CA THR A 308 6.34 -18.86 -18.76
C THR A 308 6.38 -18.16 -20.12
N VAL A 309 5.30 -18.25 -20.90
CA VAL A 309 5.19 -17.58 -22.19
C VAL A 309 5.15 -16.05 -22.02
N LEU A 310 4.37 -15.55 -21.06
CA LEU A 310 4.29 -14.14 -20.72
C LEU A 310 5.67 -13.56 -20.37
N LEU A 311 6.37 -14.18 -19.43
CA LEU A 311 7.68 -13.71 -18.97
C LEU A 311 8.73 -13.72 -20.09
N ASN A 312 8.74 -14.76 -20.93
CA ASN A 312 9.63 -14.79 -22.10
C ASN A 312 9.26 -13.74 -23.15
N GLN A 313 7.97 -13.42 -23.34
CA GLN A 313 7.52 -12.36 -24.23
C GLN A 313 7.95 -10.98 -23.73
N LEU A 314 7.92 -10.78 -22.41
CA LEU A 314 8.28 -9.51 -21.79
C LEU A 314 9.78 -9.23 -21.87
N ASP A 315 10.62 -10.24 -21.61
CA ASP A 315 12.08 -10.16 -21.82
C ASP A 315 12.66 -11.54 -22.18
N PRO A 316 12.84 -11.84 -23.48
CA PRO A 316 13.38 -13.12 -23.92
C PRO A 316 14.86 -13.35 -23.58
N ASN A 317 15.60 -12.29 -23.23
CA ASN A 317 17.02 -12.41 -22.87
C ASN A 317 17.20 -12.85 -21.41
N GLN A 318 16.30 -12.43 -20.52
CA GLN A 318 16.37 -12.77 -19.10
C GLN A 318 15.49 -13.97 -18.73
N CYS A 319 14.38 -14.15 -19.43
CA CYS A 319 13.36 -15.14 -19.12
C CYS A 319 13.26 -16.18 -20.22
N ASP A 320 13.90 -17.35 -20.02
CA ASP A 320 13.83 -18.46 -20.95
C ASP A 320 12.53 -19.27 -20.78
N LYS A 321 12.31 -20.21 -21.71
CA LYS A 321 11.16 -21.14 -21.67
C LYS A 321 11.46 -22.47 -20.99
N SER A 322 12.60 -22.62 -20.29
CA SER A 322 13.00 -23.89 -19.67
C SER A 322 12.03 -24.40 -18.59
N ALA A 323 11.18 -23.51 -18.06
CA ALA A 323 10.09 -23.89 -17.16
C ALA A 323 9.11 -24.87 -17.83
N LEU A 324 8.89 -24.80 -19.14
CA LEU A 324 7.98 -25.71 -19.87
C LEU A 324 8.51 -27.16 -19.95
N GLU A 325 9.80 -27.37 -19.79
CA GLU A 325 10.43 -28.68 -19.76
C GLU A 325 10.21 -29.40 -18.41
N GLU A 326 9.81 -28.65 -17.38
CA GLU A 326 9.58 -29.16 -16.05
C GLU A 326 8.20 -29.80 -15.94
N THR A 327 8.14 -31.06 -15.52
CA THR A 327 6.88 -31.81 -15.38
C THR A 327 6.23 -31.66 -14.02
N ASP A 328 7.01 -31.29 -13.01
CA ASP A 328 6.53 -30.98 -11.66
C ASP A 328 6.03 -29.53 -11.63
N LEU A 329 4.74 -29.34 -11.35
CA LEU A 329 4.10 -28.03 -11.38
C LEU A 329 4.69 -27.06 -10.36
N ILE A 330 5.15 -27.54 -9.19
CA ILE A 330 5.77 -26.69 -8.16
C ILE A 330 7.13 -26.20 -8.66
N LYS A 331 7.97 -27.11 -9.20
CA LYS A 331 9.26 -26.74 -9.78
C LYS A 331 9.12 -25.82 -10.99
N ARG A 332 8.08 -26.02 -11.80
CA ARG A 332 7.76 -25.10 -12.90
C ARG A 332 7.41 -23.71 -12.35
N ALA A 333 6.59 -23.64 -11.32
CA ALA A 333 6.23 -22.39 -10.65
C ALA A 333 7.44 -21.73 -9.96
N GLU A 334 8.40 -22.51 -9.41
CA GLU A 334 9.68 -21.97 -8.92
C GLU A 334 10.43 -21.22 -10.02
N LYS A 335 10.59 -21.82 -11.20
CA LYS A 335 11.24 -21.19 -12.36
C LYS A 335 10.46 -19.96 -12.85
N VAL A 336 9.13 -19.98 -12.81
CA VAL A 336 8.28 -18.82 -13.14
C VAL A 336 8.59 -17.66 -12.19
N ILE A 337 8.63 -17.92 -10.88
CA ILE A 337 8.94 -16.87 -9.87
C ILE A 337 10.39 -16.39 -10.01
N GLU A 338 11.34 -17.28 -10.28
CA GLU A 338 12.74 -16.90 -10.54
C GLU A 338 12.86 -15.96 -11.75
N ASN A 339 12.17 -16.27 -12.85
CA ASN A 339 12.15 -15.41 -14.02
C ASN A 339 11.43 -14.06 -13.72
N ALA A 340 10.34 -14.08 -12.97
CA ALA A 340 9.68 -12.84 -12.56
C ALA A 340 10.59 -11.94 -11.70
N LYS A 341 11.39 -12.53 -10.80
CA LYS A 341 12.38 -11.79 -10.00
C LYS A 341 13.47 -11.12 -10.87
N LYS A 342 13.90 -11.76 -11.96
CA LYS A 342 14.85 -11.14 -12.91
C LYS A 342 14.26 -9.87 -13.54
N LEU A 343 12.93 -9.81 -13.68
CA LEU A 343 12.20 -8.62 -14.14
C LEU A 343 11.88 -7.60 -13.03
N GLY A 344 12.42 -7.81 -11.82
CA GLY A 344 12.19 -6.92 -10.67
C GLY A 344 10.87 -7.17 -9.92
N CYS A 345 10.19 -8.27 -10.20
CA CYS A 345 8.97 -8.62 -9.47
C CYS A 345 9.32 -9.25 -8.12
N GLU A 346 9.24 -8.46 -7.05
CA GLU A 346 9.29 -8.95 -5.69
C GLU A 346 7.90 -9.45 -5.26
N THR A 347 7.81 -10.72 -4.83
CA THR A 347 6.53 -11.31 -4.44
C THR A 347 6.63 -12.15 -3.18
N GLU A 348 5.57 -12.12 -2.38
CA GLU A 348 5.33 -13.05 -1.26
C GLU A 348 4.59 -14.33 -1.71
N VAL A 349 4.18 -14.40 -2.98
CA VAL A 349 3.49 -15.56 -3.55
C VAL A 349 4.49 -16.72 -3.71
N THR A 350 4.08 -17.93 -3.32
CA THR A 350 4.95 -19.09 -3.36
C THR A 350 4.66 -19.98 -4.57
N PRO A 351 5.60 -20.87 -4.95
CA PRO A 351 5.37 -21.84 -6.03
C PRO A 351 4.12 -22.70 -5.84
N GLU A 352 3.83 -23.10 -4.59
CA GLU A 352 2.64 -23.89 -4.26
C GLU A 352 1.35 -23.10 -4.48
N ASP A 353 1.36 -21.77 -4.26
CA ASP A 353 0.18 -20.94 -4.50
C ASP A 353 -0.15 -20.88 -6.00
N LEU A 354 0.88 -20.68 -6.84
CA LEU A 354 0.71 -20.67 -8.29
C LEU A 354 0.23 -22.04 -8.79
N ALA A 355 0.93 -23.11 -8.41
CA ALA A 355 0.65 -24.47 -8.86
C ALA A 355 -0.69 -25.03 -8.35
N SER A 356 -1.21 -24.51 -7.23
CA SER A 356 -2.54 -24.91 -6.73
C SER A 356 -3.71 -24.23 -7.46
N GLY A 357 -3.44 -23.21 -8.31
CA GLY A 357 -4.49 -22.41 -8.93
C GLY A 357 -5.22 -21.53 -7.94
N ASN A 358 -4.52 -21.04 -6.89
CA ASN A 358 -5.12 -20.10 -5.94
C ASN A 358 -5.39 -18.76 -6.65
N GLU A 359 -6.67 -18.49 -6.94
CA GLU A 359 -7.11 -17.32 -7.71
C GLU A 359 -6.55 -16.00 -7.16
N ALA A 360 -6.65 -15.76 -5.86
CA ALA A 360 -6.19 -14.50 -5.26
C ALA A 360 -4.68 -14.37 -5.30
N MET A 361 -3.95 -15.45 -5.11
CA MET A 361 -2.48 -15.42 -5.16
C MET A 361 -1.98 -15.28 -6.60
N ASN A 362 -2.62 -15.94 -7.57
CA ASN A 362 -2.32 -15.75 -8.98
C ASN A 362 -2.65 -14.34 -9.46
N ARG A 363 -3.79 -13.76 -9.03
CA ARG A 363 -4.13 -12.35 -9.27
C ARG A 363 -3.09 -11.42 -8.68
N LEU A 364 -2.70 -11.65 -7.42
CA LEU A 364 -1.69 -10.84 -6.73
C LEU A 364 -0.35 -10.92 -7.47
N PHE A 365 0.15 -12.10 -7.78
CA PHE A 365 1.39 -12.30 -8.54
C PHE A 365 1.35 -11.57 -9.89
N THR A 366 0.25 -11.72 -10.64
CA THR A 366 0.12 -11.04 -11.95
C THR A 366 0.11 -9.53 -11.80
N SER A 367 -0.53 -9.00 -10.75
CA SER A 367 -0.54 -7.55 -10.48
C SER A 367 0.83 -7.03 -10.05
N GLU A 368 1.57 -7.79 -9.23
CA GLU A 368 2.94 -7.45 -8.83
C GLU A 368 3.89 -7.48 -10.03
N LEU A 369 3.73 -8.47 -10.92
CA LEU A 369 4.49 -8.52 -12.17
C LEU A 369 4.19 -7.32 -13.07
N TYR A 370 2.91 -6.97 -13.25
CA TYR A 370 2.51 -5.77 -13.98
C TYR A 370 3.14 -4.50 -13.36
N ASN A 371 3.05 -4.34 -12.05
CA ASN A 371 3.61 -3.18 -11.34
C ASN A 371 5.13 -3.09 -11.49
N ALA A 372 5.84 -4.21 -11.37
CA ALA A 372 7.29 -4.26 -11.60
C ALA A 372 7.65 -3.77 -13.00
N LEU A 373 6.88 -4.17 -14.01
CA LEU A 373 7.11 -3.77 -15.41
C LEU A 373 6.63 -2.35 -15.70
N ALA A 374 5.50 -1.92 -15.14
CA ALA A 374 5.00 -0.55 -15.29
C ALA A 374 5.98 0.46 -14.66
N ASN A 375 6.49 0.15 -13.47
CA ASN A 375 7.56 0.92 -12.85
C ASN A 375 8.86 0.85 -13.67
N ASN A 376 9.03 -0.20 -14.46
CA ASN A 376 10.13 -0.38 -15.38
C ASN A 376 9.88 0.30 -16.75
N ALA A 377 8.62 0.38 -17.21
CA ALA A 377 8.24 1.06 -18.46
C ALA A 377 8.10 2.58 -18.29
N GLY A 378 7.70 3.05 -17.08
CA GLY A 378 7.82 4.47 -16.68
C GLY A 378 9.27 4.91 -16.45
N GLY A 379 10.23 4.03 -16.71
CA GLY A 379 11.66 4.22 -16.48
C GLY A 379 12.37 5.18 -17.42
N ASP A 380 11.71 5.74 -18.41
CA ASP A 380 12.29 6.76 -19.27
C ASP A 380 11.92 8.19 -18.84
N ASP A 381 10.95 8.37 -17.93
CA ASP A 381 10.59 9.69 -17.40
C ASP A 381 11.44 10.03 -16.15
N TYR A 382 12.66 10.43 -16.41
CA TYR A 382 13.59 10.95 -15.40
C TYR A 382 13.74 12.47 -15.54
N ASP A 383 14.09 13.13 -14.44
CA ASP A 383 14.36 14.57 -14.47
C ASP A 383 15.71 14.85 -15.16
N LYS A 384 15.66 15.32 -16.40
CA LYS A 384 16.86 15.59 -17.22
C LYS A 384 17.75 16.68 -16.63
N GLU A 385 17.16 17.73 -16.04
CA GLU A 385 17.95 18.82 -15.46
C GLU A 385 18.60 18.38 -14.16
N LEU A 386 17.90 17.59 -13.34
CA LEU A 386 18.47 16.96 -12.15
C LEU A 386 19.60 15.99 -12.51
N MET A 387 19.41 15.17 -13.57
CA MET A 387 20.46 14.25 -14.04
C MET A 387 21.71 15.01 -14.51
N LYS A 388 21.56 16.14 -15.21
CA LYS A 388 22.71 17.00 -15.57
C LYS A 388 23.50 17.46 -14.34
N ALA A 389 22.81 17.87 -13.27
CA ALA A 389 23.46 18.25 -12.03
C ALA A 389 24.18 17.06 -11.35
N TYR A 390 23.61 15.87 -11.44
CA TYR A 390 24.26 14.65 -10.96
C TYR A 390 25.50 14.32 -11.77
N ILE A 391 25.43 14.39 -13.09
CA ILE A 391 26.58 14.16 -13.99
C ILE A 391 27.72 15.16 -13.69
N ASP A 392 27.42 16.45 -13.52
CA ASP A 392 28.43 17.45 -13.14
C ASP A 392 29.11 17.07 -11.81
N THR A 393 28.34 16.56 -10.86
CA THR A 393 28.87 16.10 -9.57
C THR A 393 29.74 14.85 -9.74
N VAL A 394 29.28 13.84 -10.47
CA VAL A 394 30.04 12.61 -10.77
C VAL A 394 31.37 12.95 -11.45
N ASN A 395 31.35 13.79 -12.47
CA ASN A 395 32.54 14.24 -13.18
C ASN A 395 33.54 14.93 -12.26
N LYS A 396 33.05 15.75 -11.32
CA LYS A 396 33.88 16.43 -10.32
C LYS A 396 34.49 15.46 -9.30
N GLU A 397 33.68 14.56 -8.75
CA GLU A 397 34.12 13.66 -7.67
C GLU A 397 35.08 12.57 -8.18
N LEU A 398 35.00 12.17 -9.47
CA LEU A 398 35.82 11.12 -10.07
C LEU A 398 36.87 11.61 -11.08
N CYS A 399 37.09 12.94 -11.20
CA CYS A 399 38.01 13.51 -12.19
C CYS A 399 39.45 12.97 -12.11
N ASP A 400 39.90 12.61 -10.93
CA ASP A 400 41.27 12.11 -10.67
C ASP A 400 41.34 10.59 -10.41
N ASP A 401 40.18 9.89 -10.50
CA ASP A 401 40.15 8.45 -10.28
C ASP A 401 40.73 7.69 -11.50
N ALA A 402 41.74 6.88 -11.25
CA ALA A 402 42.49 6.19 -12.31
C ALA A 402 41.67 5.12 -13.03
N ASP A 403 40.73 4.46 -12.33
CA ASP A 403 39.94 3.34 -12.84
C ASP A 403 38.75 3.81 -13.68
N THR A 404 38.32 5.05 -13.48
CA THR A 404 37.20 5.65 -14.24
C THR A 404 37.68 6.58 -15.35
N LYS A 405 38.98 6.74 -15.54
CA LYS A 405 39.61 7.67 -16.47
C LYS A 405 39.06 7.62 -17.91
N ASN A 406 38.68 6.44 -18.39
CA ASN A 406 38.16 6.27 -19.76
C ASN A 406 36.62 6.47 -19.82
N LYS A 407 35.97 6.65 -18.67
CA LYS A 407 34.53 6.82 -18.54
C LYS A 407 34.15 8.26 -18.19
N ILE A 408 35.07 8.98 -17.56
CA ILE A 408 34.91 10.38 -17.12
C ILE A 408 35.76 11.28 -18.03
N PRO A 409 35.27 12.44 -18.46
CA PRO A 409 33.97 13.00 -18.13
C PRO A 409 32.82 12.34 -18.91
N ILE A 410 31.64 12.35 -18.26
CA ILE A 410 30.35 11.98 -18.87
C ILE A 410 29.78 13.25 -19.51
N ASP A 411 29.32 13.17 -20.75
CA ASP A 411 28.62 14.26 -21.41
C ASP A 411 27.23 14.46 -20.79
N ARG A 412 26.99 15.66 -20.28
CA ARG A 412 25.72 16.01 -19.59
C ARG A 412 24.54 16.24 -20.53
N ASP A 413 24.80 16.48 -21.82
CA ASP A 413 23.77 16.85 -22.79
C ASP A 413 23.23 15.66 -23.59
N ASN A 414 23.72 14.45 -23.29
CA ASN A 414 23.22 13.21 -23.86
C ASN A 414 22.91 12.17 -22.77
N GLU A 415 22.47 10.99 -23.17
CA GLU A 415 22.05 9.91 -22.26
C GLU A 415 23.14 8.85 -22.02
N GLU A 416 24.39 9.11 -22.40
CA GLU A 416 25.50 8.14 -22.25
C GLU A 416 25.78 7.75 -20.79
N VAL A 417 25.33 8.56 -19.83
CA VAL A 417 25.47 8.27 -18.39
C VAL A 417 24.88 6.90 -18.04
N PHE A 418 23.73 6.57 -18.60
CA PHE A 418 23.08 5.29 -18.32
C PHE A 418 23.90 4.12 -18.85
N ASP A 419 24.51 4.25 -20.01
CA ASP A 419 25.40 3.22 -20.56
C ASP A 419 26.71 3.10 -19.80
N LYS A 420 27.27 4.22 -19.35
CA LYS A 420 28.51 4.25 -18.55
C LYS A 420 28.36 3.71 -17.13
N LEU A 421 27.13 3.68 -16.59
CA LEU A 421 26.82 3.13 -15.27
C LEU A 421 26.57 1.62 -15.29
N LYS A 422 26.24 1.03 -16.45
CA LYS A 422 25.80 -0.37 -16.58
C LYS A 422 26.82 -1.43 -16.10
N ASP A 423 28.08 -1.13 -16.08
CA ASP A 423 29.12 -2.06 -15.65
C ASP A 423 29.45 -1.98 -14.14
N GLY A 424 28.79 -1.10 -13.41
CA GLY A 424 28.91 -0.95 -11.97
C GLY A 424 30.17 -0.24 -11.48
N VAL A 425 31.14 0.08 -12.36
CA VAL A 425 32.43 0.67 -11.94
C VAL A 425 32.23 2.07 -11.33
N ILE A 426 31.57 2.96 -12.05
CA ILE A 426 31.32 4.34 -11.56
C ILE A 426 30.53 4.33 -10.27
N LEU A 427 29.44 3.53 -10.20
CA LEU A 427 28.63 3.42 -8.99
C LEU A 427 29.44 2.89 -7.82
N GLY A 428 30.24 1.82 -8.02
CA GLY A 428 31.06 1.26 -6.97
C GLY A 428 32.11 2.26 -6.44
N LYS A 429 32.75 3.03 -7.32
CA LYS A 429 33.67 4.09 -6.90
C LYS A 429 32.99 5.19 -6.13
N LEU A 430 31.82 5.65 -6.57
CA LEU A 430 31.03 6.65 -5.84
C LEU A 430 30.60 6.14 -4.44
N MET A 431 30.19 4.88 -4.32
CA MET A 431 29.84 4.28 -3.04
C MET A 431 31.03 4.24 -2.07
N ASN A 432 32.24 3.94 -2.57
CA ASN A 432 33.45 3.97 -1.75
C ASN A 432 33.89 5.39 -1.39
N LEU A 433 33.53 6.42 -2.16
CA LEU A 433 33.69 7.82 -1.76
C LEU A 433 32.72 8.18 -0.63
N ALA A 434 31.51 7.62 -0.63
CA ALA A 434 30.51 7.83 0.43
C ALA A 434 30.92 7.14 1.75
N ASP A 435 31.40 5.90 1.66
CA ASP A 435 32.00 5.15 2.78
C ASP A 435 33.02 4.15 2.24
N LYS A 436 34.27 4.26 2.69
CA LYS A 436 35.39 3.37 2.29
C LYS A 436 35.14 1.90 2.57
N ASN A 437 34.16 1.57 3.41
CA ASN A 437 33.78 0.20 3.74
C ASN A 437 32.53 -0.26 2.96
N ALA A 438 31.98 0.57 2.08
CA ALA A 438 30.79 0.22 1.30
C ALA A 438 31.06 -1.00 0.42
N LEU A 439 32.20 -1.01 -0.28
CA LEU A 439 32.64 -2.11 -1.14
C LEU A 439 34.11 -2.42 -0.88
N ASP A 440 34.47 -3.70 -1.10
CA ASP A 440 35.88 -4.07 -1.23
C ASP A 440 36.41 -3.60 -2.59
N GLU A 441 37.16 -2.52 -2.58
CA GLU A 441 37.63 -1.85 -3.81
C GLU A 441 38.52 -2.77 -4.67
N ASP A 442 39.36 -3.60 -4.05
CA ASP A 442 40.22 -4.56 -4.77
C ASP A 442 39.42 -5.64 -5.50
N SER A 443 38.18 -5.85 -5.11
CA SER A 443 37.28 -6.81 -5.70
C SER A 443 36.51 -6.25 -6.93
N LEU A 444 36.44 -4.91 -7.08
CA LEU A 444 35.77 -4.27 -8.22
C LEU A 444 36.61 -4.45 -9.49
N LYS A 445 36.03 -5.07 -10.50
CA LYS A 445 36.70 -5.26 -11.79
C LYS A 445 36.64 -3.96 -12.60
N THR A 446 37.81 -3.46 -12.98
CA THR A 446 37.98 -2.21 -13.74
C THR A 446 38.67 -2.50 -15.08
N GLY A 447 38.51 -1.66 -16.07
CA GLY A 447 39.12 -1.79 -17.40
C GLY A 447 38.18 -1.35 -18.53
N ASP A 448 38.72 -1.35 -19.76
CA ASP A 448 37.99 -0.84 -20.94
C ASP A 448 37.01 -1.87 -21.50
N GLU A 449 37.33 -3.15 -21.40
CA GLU A 449 36.51 -4.25 -21.90
C GLU A 449 36.28 -5.25 -20.75
N LEU A 450 35.16 -5.10 -20.06
CA LEU A 450 34.73 -6.04 -19.03
C LEU A 450 33.85 -7.13 -19.66
N SER A 451 34.09 -8.38 -19.25
CA SER A 451 33.19 -9.49 -19.59
C SER A 451 31.82 -9.26 -18.93
N ASP A 452 30.78 -9.89 -19.45
CA ASP A 452 29.45 -9.83 -18.84
C ASP A 452 29.43 -10.41 -17.42
N GLU A 453 30.29 -11.41 -17.16
CA GLU A 453 30.50 -11.96 -15.82
C GLU A 453 31.12 -10.90 -14.87
N ASP A 454 32.12 -10.14 -15.32
CA ASP A 454 32.75 -9.09 -14.52
C ASP A 454 31.77 -7.95 -14.22
N LYS A 455 30.97 -7.53 -15.21
CA LYS A 455 29.91 -6.53 -15.04
C LYS A 455 28.88 -6.98 -14.03
N ASN A 456 28.38 -8.21 -14.16
CA ASN A 456 27.42 -8.77 -13.21
C ASN A 456 27.99 -8.84 -11.79
N ASN A 457 29.23 -9.29 -11.63
CA ASN A 457 29.92 -9.29 -10.34
C ASN A 457 30.08 -7.89 -9.73
N ASN A 458 30.35 -6.87 -10.54
CA ASN A 458 30.40 -5.49 -10.09
C ASN A 458 29.03 -5.00 -9.62
N LEU A 459 27.97 -5.32 -10.36
CA LEU A 459 26.60 -4.90 -10.03
C LEU A 459 26.10 -5.60 -8.77
N ASP A 460 26.45 -6.87 -8.53
CA ASP A 460 26.15 -7.56 -7.27
C ASP A 460 26.75 -6.82 -6.07
N LYS A 461 27.99 -6.32 -6.21
CA LYS A 461 28.63 -5.51 -5.17
C LYS A 461 27.96 -4.16 -5.00
N VAL A 462 27.53 -3.51 -6.08
CA VAL A 462 26.77 -2.28 -5.99
C VAL A 462 25.50 -2.50 -5.16
N VAL A 463 24.75 -3.57 -5.41
CA VAL A 463 23.55 -3.93 -4.62
C VAL A 463 23.89 -4.23 -3.16
N GLU A 464 25.03 -4.87 -2.87
CA GLU A 464 25.50 -5.04 -1.50
C GLU A 464 25.84 -3.69 -0.85
N GLY A 465 26.49 -2.79 -1.60
CA GLY A 465 26.84 -1.44 -1.16
C GLY A 465 25.62 -0.58 -0.82
N GLU A 466 24.54 -0.67 -1.59
CA GLU A 466 23.26 -0.01 -1.30
C GLU A 466 22.74 -0.35 0.09
N ASN A 467 22.86 -1.62 0.48
CA ASN A 467 22.43 -2.10 1.80
C ASN A 467 23.34 -1.58 2.91
N LYS A 468 24.64 -1.58 2.70
CA LYS A 468 25.60 -1.07 3.69
C LYS A 468 25.52 0.44 3.89
N LEU A 469 25.25 1.18 2.82
CA LEU A 469 25.03 2.63 2.87
C LEU A 469 23.65 3.03 3.36
N VAL A 470 22.74 2.07 3.55
CA VAL A 470 21.34 2.30 3.96
C VAL A 470 20.63 3.26 2.99
N LEU A 471 20.75 3.01 1.68
CA LEU A 471 20.12 3.86 0.68
C LEU A 471 18.60 3.62 0.64
N LEU A 472 17.85 4.70 0.47
CA LEU A 472 16.39 4.68 0.41
C LEU A 472 15.92 4.09 -0.93
N ASN A 473 16.47 4.61 -2.04
CA ASN A 473 16.12 4.19 -3.39
C ASN A 473 17.15 3.17 -3.88
N LYS A 474 16.74 1.91 -3.89
CA LYS A 474 17.58 0.79 -4.34
C LYS A 474 17.25 0.42 -5.77
N ALA A 475 18.27 0.02 -6.51
CA ALA A 475 18.13 -0.51 -7.86
C ALA A 475 18.61 -1.96 -7.90
N SER A 476 17.86 -2.85 -8.53
CA SER A 476 18.35 -4.21 -8.76
C SER A 476 19.49 -4.22 -9.78
N GLN A 477 20.28 -5.29 -9.77
CA GLN A 477 21.29 -5.54 -10.81
C GLN A 477 20.71 -5.36 -12.21
N GLY A 478 19.50 -5.90 -12.45
CA GLY A 478 18.79 -5.78 -13.71
C GLY A 478 18.38 -4.34 -14.07
N ASP A 479 17.99 -3.53 -13.09
CA ASP A 479 17.64 -2.14 -13.32
C ASP A 479 18.84 -1.33 -13.82
N ILE A 480 20.00 -1.56 -13.24
CA ILE A 480 21.25 -0.87 -13.62
C ILE A 480 21.73 -1.40 -14.98
N ALA A 481 21.80 -2.72 -15.16
CA ALA A 481 22.25 -3.36 -16.41
C ALA A 481 21.39 -2.97 -17.61
N ASN A 482 20.08 -2.80 -17.43
CA ASN A 482 19.15 -2.40 -18.47
C ASN A 482 19.03 -0.87 -18.61
N GLY A 483 19.75 -0.10 -17.79
CA GLY A 483 19.76 1.36 -17.86
C GLY A 483 18.40 1.99 -17.58
N LYS A 484 17.66 1.46 -16.57
CA LYS A 484 16.37 2.00 -16.12
C LYS A 484 16.57 3.42 -15.61
N LYS A 485 16.29 4.42 -16.44
CA LYS A 485 16.71 5.80 -16.23
C LYS A 485 16.28 6.38 -14.89
N LYS A 486 15.00 6.23 -14.53
CA LYS A 486 14.47 6.73 -13.25
C LYS A 486 15.11 6.04 -12.06
N LYS A 487 15.20 4.69 -12.06
CA LYS A 487 15.83 3.92 -10.98
C LYS A 487 17.30 4.26 -10.80
N VAL A 488 18.03 4.37 -11.90
CA VAL A 488 19.45 4.75 -11.89
C VAL A 488 19.63 6.19 -11.42
N GLN A 489 18.74 7.13 -11.82
CA GLN A 489 18.76 8.50 -11.33
C GLN A 489 18.53 8.56 -9.81
N ASP A 490 17.53 7.84 -9.30
CA ASP A 490 17.18 7.85 -7.88
C ASP A 490 18.33 7.24 -7.05
N LEU A 491 18.87 6.08 -7.47
CA LEU A 491 20.05 5.47 -6.85
C LEU A 491 21.25 6.42 -6.86
N LEU A 492 21.56 7.02 -8.02
CA LEU A 492 22.68 7.95 -8.16
C LEU A 492 22.51 9.14 -7.22
N GLY A 493 21.29 9.68 -7.13
CA GLY A 493 20.95 10.76 -6.19
C GLY A 493 21.22 10.40 -4.74
N ASP A 494 20.82 9.21 -4.31
CA ASP A 494 21.06 8.74 -2.94
C ASP A 494 22.56 8.57 -2.64
N VAL A 495 23.30 7.97 -3.57
CA VAL A 495 24.76 7.83 -3.43
C VAL A 495 25.44 9.21 -3.33
N LEU A 496 25.08 10.16 -4.19
CA LEU A 496 25.63 11.51 -4.17
C LEU A 496 25.28 12.26 -2.89
N ARG A 497 24.06 12.11 -2.36
CA ARG A 497 23.69 12.65 -1.04
C ARG A 497 24.54 12.04 0.07
N ARG A 498 24.78 10.73 0.01
CA ARG A 498 25.60 10.04 1.00
C ARG A 498 27.07 10.47 0.95
N ILE A 499 27.61 10.82 -0.23
CA ILE A 499 28.95 11.43 -0.37
C ILE A 499 29.01 12.78 0.34
N LYS A 500 27.93 13.59 0.26
CA LYS A 500 27.87 14.91 0.93
C LYS A 500 27.57 14.81 2.43
N CYS A 501 26.98 13.71 2.89
CA CYS A 501 26.69 13.42 4.27
C CYS A 501 27.27 12.03 4.66
N PRO A 502 28.61 11.89 4.71
CA PRO A 502 29.25 10.62 5.01
C PRO A 502 29.01 10.20 6.47
N PRO A 503 29.15 8.91 6.80
CA PRO A 503 28.97 8.38 8.15
C PRO A 503 29.69 9.14 9.25
N GLN A 504 30.90 9.57 8.97
CA GLN A 504 31.72 10.31 9.96
C GLN A 504 31.13 11.69 10.26
N LEU A 505 30.60 12.39 9.25
CA LEU A 505 29.96 13.69 9.45
C LEU A 505 28.74 13.59 10.37
N ILE A 506 27.93 12.53 10.21
CA ILE A 506 26.77 12.26 11.07
C ILE A 506 27.22 11.99 12.52
N LYS A 507 28.27 11.17 12.71
CA LYS A 507 28.82 10.85 14.05
C LYS A 507 29.43 12.05 14.75
N ASP A 508 30.06 12.93 13.98
CA ASP A 508 30.74 14.14 14.51
C ASP A 508 29.75 15.30 14.73
N ASP A 509 28.51 15.18 14.22
CA ASP A 509 27.48 16.19 14.45
C ASP A 509 27.18 16.31 15.94
N PRO A 510 27.26 17.53 16.52
CA PRO A 510 27.01 17.74 17.94
C PRO A 510 25.56 17.43 18.33
N ASP A 511 24.66 17.54 17.38
CA ASP A 511 23.23 17.34 17.59
C ASP A 511 22.76 15.90 17.35
N ALA A 512 23.62 15.01 16.89
CA ALA A 512 23.26 13.65 16.50
C ALA A 512 22.60 12.84 17.63
N ASP A 513 23.02 13.01 18.89
CA ASP A 513 22.42 12.31 20.03
C ASP A 513 20.95 12.72 20.25
N ASP A 514 20.59 13.96 19.91
CA ASP A 514 19.21 14.47 20.03
C ASP A 514 18.31 14.05 18.86
N LEU A 515 18.90 13.47 17.81
CA LEU A 515 18.18 12.99 16.62
C LEU A 515 17.81 11.51 16.69
N LEU A 516 18.18 10.82 17.77
CA LEU A 516 17.86 9.41 17.99
C LEU A 516 16.35 9.23 18.20
N ALA A 517 15.76 8.31 17.46
CA ALA A 517 14.36 7.91 17.61
C ALA A 517 14.22 6.75 18.61
N GLU A 518 12.98 6.41 18.96
CA GLU A 518 12.69 5.27 19.83
C GLU A 518 13.20 3.96 19.18
N GLY A 519 14.04 3.23 19.91
CA GLY A 519 14.69 2.01 19.44
C GLY A 519 16.08 2.20 18.80
N GLU A 520 16.59 3.43 18.73
CA GLU A 520 17.96 3.74 18.35
C GLU A 520 18.79 4.00 19.63
N GLU A 521 19.94 3.36 19.75
CA GLU A 521 20.72 3.36 21.00
C GLU A 521 21.96 4.27 20.92
N SER A 522 22.42 4.60 19.72
CA SER A 522 23.64 5.36 19.51
C SER A 522 23.71 6.05 18.15
N LYS A 523 24.66 6.99 18.00
CA LYS A 523 24.98 7.60 16.69
C LYS A 523 25.35 6.57 15.61
N ASP A 524 25.84 5.40 15.98
CA ASP A 524 26.09 4.31 15.04
C ASP A 524 24.77 3.82 14.40
N ASP A 525 23.67 3.84 15.13
CA ASP A 525 22.36 3.48 14.60
C ASP A 525 21.86 4.47 13.53
N LEU A 526 22.12 5.77 13.71
CA LEU A 526 21.81 6.79 12.70
C LEU A 526 22.54 6.55 11.37
N VAL A 527 23.71 5.93 11.42
CA VAL A 527 24.51 5.65 10.23
C VAL A 527 24.14 4.31 9.60
N THR A 528 23.85 3.29 10.43
CA THR A 528 23.71 1.89 9.99
C THR A 528 22.26 1.44 9.78
N LYS A 529 21.29 2.20 10.30
CA LYS A 529 19.86 1.85 10.23
C LYS A 529 19.00 2.93 9.57
N VAL A 530 19.46 4.18 9.54
CA VAL A 530 18.67 5.32 9.08
C VAL A 530 19.16 5.80 7.72
N PRO A 531 18.31 5.88 6.70
CA PRO A 531 18.63 6.51 5.42
C PRO A 531 19.05 7.97 5.63
N VAL A 532 19.95 8.46 4.77
CA VAL A 532 20.47 9.84 4.89
C VAL A 532 19.36 10.89 4.78
N ASP A 533 18.34 10.64 3.98
CA ASP A 533 17.21 11.54 3.82
C ASP A 533 16.40 11.67 5.13
N ASP A 534 16.16 10.55 5.82
CA ASP A 534 15.47 10.55 7.12
C ASP A 534 16.29 11.25 8.20
N PHE A 535 17.62 11.04 8.20
CA PHE A 535 18.53 11.77 9.09
C PHE A 535 18.47 13.27 8.82
N LEU A 536 18.59 13.70 7.57
CA LEU A 536 18.52 15.12 7.18
C LEU A 536 17.17 15.74 7.51
N GLN A 537 16.07 15.00 7.36
CA GLN A 537 14.74 15.46 7.74
C GLN A 537 14.66 15.73 9.25
N ARG A 538 15.13 14.79 10.07
CA ARG A 538 15.18 14.96 11.54
C ARG A 538 16.05 16.16 11.92
N TRP A 539 17.21 16.30 11.29
CA TRP A 539 18.14 17.39 11.52
C TRP A 539 17.51 18.75 11.17
N VAL A 540 16.88 18.88 10.01
CA VAL A 540 16.17 20.09 9.60
C VAL A 540 15.05 20.42 10.61
N ASN A 541 14.22 19.45 10.98
CA ASN A 541 13.10 19.66 11.91
C ASN A 541 13.59 20.07 13.30
N LYS A 542 14.73 19.55 13.77
CA LYS A 542 15.35 20.03 15.00
C LYS A 542 15.69 21.53 14.93
N HIS A 543 16.34 21.98 13.85
CA HIS A 543 16.69 23.39 13.66
C HIS A 543 15.47 24.28 13.47
N LEU A 544 14.41 23.79 12.79
CA LEU A 544 13.13 24.51 12.71
C LEU A 544 12.51 24.70 14.09
N ASN A 545 12.55 23.69 14.95
CA ASN A 545 12.07 23.78 16.32
C ASN A 545 12.91 24.78 17.16
N LEU A 546 14.23 24.79 17.02
CA LEU A 546 15.12 25.76 17.67
C LEU A 546 14.82 27.20 17.20
N ALA A 547 14.48 27.37 15.93
CA ALA A 547 14.07 28.64 15.35
C ALA A 547 12.63 29.05 15.69
N GLU A 548 11.91 28.26 16.52
CA GLU A 548 10.49 28.45 16.85
C GLU A 548 9.59 28.54 15.60
N SER A 549 9.95 27.81 14.54
CA SER A 549 9.15 27.75 13.31
C SER A 549 7.87 26.96 13.55
N PRO A 550 6.71 27.43 13.05
CA PRO A 550 5.47 26.64 13.10
C PRO A 550 5.44 25.52 12.05
N ARG A 551 6.45 25.43 11.18
CA ARG A 551 6.53 24.46 10.09
C ARG A 551 7.44 23.31 10.42
N GLU A 552 7.08 22.14 9.89
CA GLU A 552 7.90 20.93 9.88
C GLU A 552 8.12 20.49 8.43
N MET A 553 9.27 19.89 8.17
CA MET A 553 9.58 19.25 6.91
C MET A 553 9.17 17.78 6.96
N ASN A 554 8.15 17.40 6.21
CA ASN A 554 7.69 16.02 6.07
C ASN A 554 8.05 15.43 4.70
N ASN A 555 8.30 16.28 3.70
CA ASN A 555 8.76 15.86 2.38
C ASN A 555 9.65 16.93 1.73
N TYR A 556 10.48 16.45 0.78
CA TYR A 556 11.47 17.29 0.09
C TYR A 556 10.90 18.08 -1.12
N ASP A 557 9.64 17.86 -1.49
CA ASP A 557 9.00 18.57 -2.61
C ASP A 557 8.06 19.67 -2.11
N LYS A 558 6.93 19.30 -1.52
CA LYS A 558 5.87 20.25 -1.17
C LYS A 558 6.31 21.25 -0.09
N ASP A 559 7.04 20.77 0.93
CA ASP A 559 7.38 21.58 2.09
C ASP A 559 8.54 22.55 1.83
N LEU A 560 9.40 22.25 0.86
CA LEU A 560 10.56 23.08 0.51
C LEU A 560 10.27 24.08 -0.63
N LYS A 561 9.19 23.87 -1.38
CA LYS A 561 8.88 24.59 -2.62
C LYS A 561 8.76 26.11 -2.46
N ASP A 562 8.24 26.57 -1.33
CA ASP A 562 8.09 28.00 -1.07
C ASP A 562 9.36 28.67 -0.50
N GLY A 563 10.40 27.89 -0.16
CA GLY A 563 11.67 28.36 0.34
C GLY A 563 11.67 28.87 1.80
N GLU A 564 10.55 28.76 2.52
CA GLU A 564 10.46 29.22 3.91
C GLU A 564 11.34 28.39 4.83
N ILE A 565 11.27 27.07 4.71
CA ILE A 565 12.09 26.14 5.50
C ILE A 565 13.59 26.40 5.28
N TYR A 566 14.02 26.52 4.01
CA TYR A 566 15.43 26.85 3.72
C TYR A 566 15.88 28.16 4.34
N THR A 567 15.05 29.21 4.24
CA THR A 567 15.39 30.52 4.80
C THR A 567 15.50 30.46 6.33
N THR A 568 14.54 29.79 6.98
CA THR A 568 14.52 29.65 8.44
C THR A 568 15.71 28.85 8.93
N LEU A 569 15.99 27.72 8.30
CA LEU A 569 17.12 26.84 8.61
C LEU A 569 18.46 27.59 8.50
N MET A 570 18.73 28.25 7.38
CA MET A 570 19.98 28.99 7.18
C MET A 570 20.15 30.15 8.17
N ASN A 571 19.04 30.83 8.51
CA ASN A 571 19.10 31.89 9.52
C ASN A 571 19.32 31.33 10.92
N ASP A 572 18.79 30.14 11.25
CA ASP A 572 19.06 29.50 12.54
C ASP A 572 20.54 29.10 12.67
N ILE A 573 21.08 28.43 11.63
CA ILE A 573 22.47 27.97 11.62
C ILE A 573 23.48 29.14 11.65
N ALA A 574 23.22 30.20 10.91
CA ALA A 574 24.14 31.32 10.73
C ALA A 574 23.42 32.69 10.67
N PRO A 575 22.84 33.16 11.77
CA PRO A 575 22.01 34.36 11.78
C PRO A 575 22.75 35.66 11.41
N THR A 576 24.08 35.68 11.56
CA THR A 576 24.91 36.83 11.19
C THR A 576 25.27 36.88 9.70
N ILE A 577 25.09 35.78 8.97
CA ILE A 577 25.45 35.61 7.56
C ILE A 577 24.21 35.55 6.71
N CYS A 578 23.21 34.80 7.15
CA CYS A 578 21.98 34.51 6.42
C CYS A 578 20.80 35.21 7.07
N ASP A 579 20.25 36.23 6.41
CA ASP A 579 19.09 36.95 6.89
C ASP A 579 17.76 36.32 6.41
N LYS A 580 16.64 36.78 6.95
CA LYS A 580 15.30 36.35 6.58
C LYS A 580 14.69 37.10 5.39
N SER A 581 15.47 37.97 4.70
CA SER A 581 14.96 38.77 3.58
C SER A 581 14.41 37.97 2.39
N PRO A 582 14.78 36.69 2.16
CA PRO A 582 14.10 35.88 1.15
C PRO A 582 12.59 35.74 1.40
N LEU A 583 12.11 35.78 2.67
CA LEU A 583 10.70 35.67 3.00
C LEU A 583 9.89 36.89 2.56
N ASP A 584 10.52 38.06 2.42
CA ASP A 584 9.86 39.29 1.94
C ASP A 584 9.64 39.31 0.43
N GLU A 585 10.27 38.33 -0.29
CA GLU A 585 10.15 38.26 -1.73
C GLU A 585 8.90 37.45 -2.14
N THR A 586 8.06 38.04 -2.94
CA THR A 586 6.80 37.43 -3.41
C THR A 586 6.98 36.60 -4.69
N ASP A 587 8.01 36.90 -5.50
CA ASP A 587 8.34 36.14 -6.68
C ASP A 587 9.12 34.86 -6.28
N PRO A 588 8.60 33.65 -6.55
CA PRO A 588 9.26 32.41 -6.12
C PRO A 588 10.67 32.24 -6.68
N VAL A 589 10.92 32.67 -7.92
CA VAL A 589 12.23 32.55 -8.57
C VAL A 589 13.25 33.47 -7.87
N LYS A 590 12.88 34.72 -7.65
CA LYS A 590 13.75 35.66 -6.95
C LYS A 590 13.99 35.28 -5.50
N ARG A 591 12.96 34.69 -4.85
CA ARG A 591 13.13 34.11 -3.50
C ARG A 591 14.18 33.01 -3.52
N ALA A 592 14.07 32.08 -4.46
CA ALA A 592 15.06 30.99 -4.60
C ALA A 592 16.49 31.53 -4.90
N GLU A 593 16.62 32.56 -5.74
CA GLU A 593 17.92 33.23 -5.98
C GLU A 593 18.54 33.78 -4.69
N LYS A 594 17.74 34.49 -3.87
CA LYS A 594 18.22 35.02 -2.56
C LYS A 594 18.61 33.89 -1.59
N ILE A 595 17.86 32.78 -1.60
CA ILE A 595 18.18 31.58 -0.79
C ILE A 595 19.52 31.00 -1.22
N LEU A 596 19.73 30.82 -2.52
CA LEU A 596 20.99 30.31 -3.06
C LEU A 596 22.17 31.26 -2.78
N ASP A 597 21.95 32.58 -2.80
CA ASP A 597 22.96 33.56 -2.44
C ASP A 597 23.31 33.52 -0.95
N ASN A 598 22.34 33.26 -0.07
CA ASN A 598 22.62 33.01 1.33
C ASN A 598 23.40 31.69 1.52
N ALA A 599 22.99 30.61 0.84
CA ALA A 599 23.72 29.34 0.90
C ALA A 599 25.20 29.47 0.45
N LYS A 600 25.46 30.24 -0.61
CA LYS A 600 26.86 30.51 -1.08
C LYS A 600 27.72 31.26 -0.04
N LYS A 601 27.13 32.03 0.86
CA LYS A 601 27.86 32.70 1.91
C LYS A 601 28.29 31.76 3.04
N LEU A 602 27.66 30.59 3.16
CA LEU A 602 27.96 29.58 4.17
C LEU A 602 29.14 28.68 3.77
N VAL A 603 29.47 28.62 2.47
CA VAL A 603 30.56 27.84 1.89
C VAL A 603 31.76 28.72 1.66
#